data_f3053ddbebe341c83b8d7afb60110d3c
#
_entry.id   f3053ddbebe341c83b8d7afb60110d3c
#
_cell.length_a   1.000
_cell.length_b   1.000
_cell.length_c   1.000
_cell.angle_alpha   90.00
_cell.angle_beta   90.00
_cell.angle_gamma   90.00
#
_symmetry.space_group_name_H-M   'P 1'
#
loop_
_entity.id
_entity.type
_entity.pdbx_description
1 polymer ?
#
loop_
_entity_poly.entity_id
_entity_poly.type
_entity_poly.pdbx_seq_one_letter_code
_entity_poly.pdbx_strand_id
1 'polypeptide(L)' 'MNDIRDILDDLGYVVHDNGREFRMNPLYRDSSSSSVLRVYKDTGWFTDFKACKAGPFEELVRLTLGVQTLD' A
#
# COMPACT_ATOMS: atom_id res chain seq x y z
N MET A 1 -6.14 -17.09 7.53
CA MET A 1 -5.49 -16.61 6.30
C MET A 1 -5.69 -15.11 6.18
N ASN A 2 -4.62 -14.37 6.04
CA ASN A 2 -4.73 -12.92 6.00
C ASN A 2 -5.00 -12.42 4.59
N ASP A 3 -6.04 -11.60 4.47
CA ASP A 3 -6.31 -10.85 3.28
C ASP A 3 -5.30 -9.74 3.08
N ILE A 4 -5.20 -9.24 1.84
CA ILE A 4 -4.39 -8.06 1.53
C ILE A 4 -4.79 -6.90 2.45
N ARG A 5 -6.09 -6.69 2.63
CA ARG A 5 -6.58 -5.62 3.49
C ARG A 5 -6.11 -5.78 4.94
N ASP A 6 -6.16 -6.99 5.47
CA ASP A 6 -5.73 -7.25 6.84
C ASP A 6 -4.25 -6.91 7.02
N ILE A 7 -3.43 -7.28 6.04
CA ILE A 7 -2.01 -6.97 6.06
C ILE A 7 -1.78 -5.47 5.99
N LEU A 8 -2.53 -4.77 5.13
CA LEU A 8 -2.43 -3.32 5.03
C LEU A 8 -2.84 -2.63 6.32
N ASP A 9 -3.92 -3.10 6.95
CA ASP A 9 -4.36 -2.58 8.24
C ASP A 9 -3.28 -2.78 9.31
N ASP A 10 -2.65 -3.95 9.33
CA ASP A 10 -1.57 -4.26 10.28
C ASP A 10 -0.35 -3.36 10.07
N LEU A 11 -0.09 -2.97 8.83
CA LEU A 11 1.00 -2.05 8.50
C LEU A 11 0.70 -0.61 8.88
N GLY A 12 -0.55 -0.30 9.20
CA GLY A 12 -0.95 1.04 9.60
C GLY A 12 -1.60 1.86 8.51
N TYR A 13 -1.91 1.27 7.37
CA TYR A 13 -2.58 2.00 6.29
C TYR A 13 -4.04 2.24 6.63
N VAL A 14 -4.53 3.42 6.23
CA VAL A 14 -5.95 3.74 6.25
C VAL A 14 -6.49 3.39 4.86
N VAL A 15 -7.16 2.25 4.78
CA VAL A 15 -7.56 1.66 3.51
C VAL A 15 -8.95 2.12 3.09
N HIS A 16 -9.05 2.63 1.87
CA HIS A 16 -10.33 2.99 1.26
C HIS A 16 -10.67 1.99 0.17
N ASP A 17 -11.77 1.28 0.32
CA ASP A 17 -12.22 0.28 -0.64
C ASP A 17 -12.88 0.97 -1.83
N ASN A 18 -12.35 0.75 -3.03
CA ASN A 18 -12.86 1.34 -4.25
C ASN A 18 -13.26 0.26 -5.27
N GLY A 19 -13.92 -0.79 -4.81
CA GLY A 19 -14.39 -1.87 -5.68
C GLY A 19 -13.30 -2.86 -6.03
N ARG A 20 -12.56 -2.64 -7.09
CA ARG A 20 -11.52 -3.56 -7.56
C ARG A 20 -10.16 -3.32 -6.92
N GLU A 21 -10.00 -2.18 -6.27
CA GLU A 21 -8.73 -1.78 -5.69
C GLU A 21 -8.94 -1.15 -4.33
N PHE A 22 -7.87 -1.17 -3.54
CA PHE A 22 -7.78 -0.37 -2.33
C PHE A 22 -6.98 0.88 -2.63
N ARG A 23 -7.41 2.02 -2.11
CA ARG A 23 -6.70 3.29 -2.22
C ARG A 23 -6.25 3.74 -0.86
N MET A 24 -5.06 4.31 -0.77
CA MET A 24 -4.49 4.72 0.51
C MET A 24 -3.38 5.72 0.32
N ASN A 25 -2.97 6.33 1.44
CA ASN A 25 -1.80 7.17 1.49
C ASN A 25 -0.57 6.30 1.70
N PRO A 26 0.47 6.39 0.85
CA PRO A 26 1.67 5.58 1.05
C PRO A 26 2.38 5.94 2.35
N LEU A 27 2.82 4.90 3.08
CA LEU A 27 3.51 5.07 4.37
C LEU A 27 5.03 4.95 4.24
N TYR A 28 5.54 4.55 3.07
CA TYR A 28 6.98 4.39 2.87
C TYR A 28 7.66 5.67 2.39
N ARG A 29 6.90 6.75 2.26
CA ARG A 29 7.42 8.07 1.91
C ARG A 29 6.45 9.15 2.39
N ASP A 30 6.90 10.40 2.38
CA ASP A 30 6.04 11.52 2.72
C ASP A 30 4.98 11.74 1.65
N SER A 31 3.73 11.73 2.06
CA SER A 31 2.60 12.01 1.20
C SER A 31 1.40 12.40 2.03
N SER A 32 0.63 13.36 1.56
CA SER A 32 -0.61 13.79 2.19
C SER A 32 -1.85 13.34 1.41
N SER A 33 -1.67 12.60 0.31
CA SER A 33 -2.78 12.17 -0.52
C SER A 33 -3.24 10.77 -0.14
N SER A 34 -4.52 10.61 0.15
CA SER A 34 -5.11 9.34 0.56
C SER A 34 -5.49 8.42 -0.60
N SER A 35 -5.22 8.82 -1.84
CA SER A 35 -5.63 8.05 -3.01
C SER A 35 -4.53 7.86 -4.05
N VAL A 36 -3.29 8.15 -3.69
CA VAL A 36 -2.15 8.04 -4.61
C VAL A 36 -1.69 6.60 -4.76
N LEU A 37 -1.68 5.84 -3.66
CA LEU A 37 -1.28 4.44 -3.68
C LEU A 37 -2.51 3.55 -3.89
N ARG A 38 -2.41 2.65 -4.86
CA ARG A 38 -3.49 1.70 -5.18
C ARG A 38 -2.96 0.28 -5.12
N VAL A 39 -3.77 -0.61 -4.55
CA VAL A 39 -3.47 -2.05 -4.50
C VAL A 39 -4.64 -2.80 -5.10
N TYR A 40 -4.40 -3.56 -6.16
CA TYR A 40 -5.45 -4.34 -6.81
C TYR A 40 -5.78 -5.58 -5.99
N LYS A 41 -7.08 -5.80 -5.76
CA LYS A 41 -7.55 -6.88 -4.88
C LYS A 41 -7.25 -8.28 -5.42
N ASP A 42 -7.31 -8.45 -6.73
CA ASP A 42 -7.20 -9.77 -7.36
C ASP A 42 -5.75 -10.22 -7.55
N THR A 43 -4.83 -9.29 -7.78
CA THR A 43 -3.42 -9.61 -8.01
C THR A 43 -2.50 -9.21 -6.87
N GLY A 44 -2.94 -8.28 -6.03
CA GLY A 44 -2.08 -7.70 -5.01
C GLY A 44 -1.08 -6.69 -5.55
N TRP A 45 -1.10 -6.43 -6.84
CA TRP A 45 -0.17 -5.48 -7.46
C TRP A 45 -0.43 -4.07 -6.94
N PHE A 46 0.63 -3.37 -6.57
CA PHE A 46 0.49 -1.99 -6.13
C PHE A 46 1.00 -1.02 -7.18
N THR A 47 0.45 0.18 -7.15
CA THR A 47 0.89 1.28 -8.01
C THR A 47 0.85 2.57 -7.22
N ASP A 48 1.98 3.29 -7.20
CA ASP A 48 2.08 4.62 -6.62
C ASP A 48 2.24 5.61 -7.78
N PHE A 49 1.17 6.32 -8.10
CA PHE A 49 1.16 7.19 -9.27
C PHE A 49 2.09 8.39 -9.13
N LYS A 50 2.29 8.88 -7.92
CA LYS A 50 3.12 10.05 -7.72
C LYS A 50 4.61 9.72 -7.74
N ALA A 51 4.97 8.58 -7.17
CA ALA A 51 6.37 8.14 -7.14
C ALA A 51 6.74 7.30 -8.36
N CYS A 52 5.78 6.99 -9.23
CA CYS A 52 5.97 6.14 -10.41
C CYS A 52 6.54 4.77 -10.04
N LYS A 53 6.06 4.20 -8.95
CA LYS A 53 6.45 2.88 -8.48
C LYS A 53 5.31 1.89 -8.64
N ALA A 54 5.63 0.67 -9.01
CA ALA A 54 4.67 -0.41 -9.10
C ALA A 54 5.38 -1.74 -8.87
N GLY A 55 4.65 -2.74 -8.41
CA GLY A 55 5.22 -4.05 -8.18
C GLY A 55 4.28 -4.99 -7.46
N PRO A 56 4.76 -6.18 -7.11
CA PRO A 56 3.95 -7.14 -6.37
C PRO A 56 3.72 -6.68 -4.94
N PHE A 57 2.69 -7.25 -4.30
CA PHE A 57 2.30 -6.84 -2.95
C PHE A 57 3.45 -7.00 -1.94
N GLU A 58 4.23 -8.05 -2.05
CA GLU A 58 5.37 -8.28 -1.15
C GLU A 58 6.40 -7.14 -1.20
N GLU A 59 6.54 -6.51 -2.36
CA GLU A 59 7.44 -5.36 -2.49
C GLU A 59 6.90 -4.15 -1.73
N LEU A 60 5.59 -3.94 -1.75
CA LEU A 60 4.95 -2.89 -0.98
C LEU A 60 5.15 -3.12 0.53
N VAL A 61 4.98 -4.36 0.97
CA VAL A 61 5.20 -4.72 2.37
C VAL A 61 6.65 -4.44 2.76
N ARG A 62 7.59 -4.82 1.91
CA ARG A 62 9.01 -4.60 2.17
C ARG A 62 9.35 -3.12 2.27
N LEU A 63 8.85 -2.30 1.34
CA LEU A 63 9.07 -0.86 1.36
C LEU A 63 8.52 -0.23 2.63
N THR A 64 7.32 -0.64 3.03
CA THR A 64 6.67 -0.09 4.22
C THR A 64 7.42 -0.49 5.49
N LEU A 65 7.76 -1.75 5.63
CA LEU A 65 8.49 -2.24 6.81
C LEU A 65 9.89 -1.65 6.88
N GLY A 66 10.53 -1.47 5.73
CA GLY A 66 11.84 -0.84 5.66
C GLY A 66 11.85 0.55 6.26
N VAL A 67 10.83 1.34 5.97
CA VAL A 67 10.70 2.69 6.54
C VAL A 67 10.38 2.63 8.03
N GLN A 68 9.48 1.72 8.43
CA GLN A 68 9.07 1.60 9.84
C GLN A 68 10.18 1.10 10.74
N THR A 69 11.14 0.34 10.20
CA THR A 69 12.25 -0.21 10.98
C THR A 69 13.49 0.67 10.96
N LEU A 70 13.52 1.68 10.11
CA LEU A 70 14.62 2.65 10.07
C LEU A 70 14.40 3.72 11.12
N ASP A 71 15.29 3.79 12.06
CA ASP A 71 15.27 4.81 13.10
C ASP A 71 16.16 5.99 12.74
#